data_ac0ccef911e9a161b2e1fa32bcd95b00
#
_entry.id   ac0ccef911e9a161b2e1fa32bcd95b00
#
_cell.length_a   1.000
_cell.length_b   1.000
_cell.length_c   1.000
_cell.angle_alpha   90.00
_cell.angle_beta   90.00
_cell.angle_gamma   90.00
#
_symmetry.space_group_name_H-M   'P 1'
#
loop_
_entity.id
_entity.type
_entity.pdbx_description
1 polymer ?
#
loop_
_entity_poly.entity_id
_entity_poly.type
_entity_poly.pdbx_seq_one_letter_code
_entity_poly.pdbx_strand_id
1 'polypeptide(L)'
;MSKKAFGTTSKGVEASLYEISNGSGVRVFLTDYGASVVSIFVKDRDGNERDVILGYDNVKSYEKEYCYFGATVGRYANRISDAKVNIDGVEYKLEANDNENSLHSGSNGFSKRLWTVKEQKADEITFEIEDADLEQGFPGNAVVDVTFKVTGENALAIIYNAKADKTTTFNMTNHSYFNLNGHASGSVYTHTLQINAEHYTPVKDSKAIPTGEIAPVEGTPFDFTEAKPIGRDIEANDAQLHYGSGYDHNFAIDKTAPGVEKVATAYSPESGIQMEVYTDCVGIQLYTANFIVGQEGKGGVKYNNRDAFCLETQFYPNSINETNFSTPVTKAGDTYHTETDYKFSVR
;
A
#
# COMPACT_ATOMS: atom_id res chain seq x y z
N MET A 1 22.61 -8.65 -11.06
CA MET A 1 21.62 -8.94 -10.02
C MET A 1 22.31 -8.80 -8.69
N SER A 2 21.90 -7.90 -7.83
CA SER A 2 22.51 -7.78 -6.51
C SER A 2 21.57 -8.37 -5.45
N LYS A 3 22.11 -9.31 -4.68
CA LYS A 3 21.50 -9.81 -3.45
C LYS A 3 22.48 -9.51 -2.31
N LYS A 4 21.99 -8.89 -1.24
CA LYS A 4 22.79 -8.56 -0.05
C LYS A 4 22.07 -9.09 1.19
N ALA A 5 22.81 -9.38 2.26
CA ALA A 5 22.22 -9.65 3.57
C ALA A 5 21.47 -8.40 4.06
N PHE A 6 20.24 -8.58 4.51
CA PHE A 6 19.42 -7.52 5.13
C PHE A 6 19.31 -7.69 6.64
N GLY A 7 19.94 -8.71 7.17
CA GLY A 7 20.00 -9.08 8.57
C GLY A 7 19.28 -10.38 8.89
N THR A 8 19.29 -10.72 10.16
CA THR A 8 18.69 -11.96 10.66
C THR A 8 17.47 -11.63 11.50
N THR A 9 16.34 -12.27 11.20
CA THR A 9 15.08 -12.13 11.95
C THR A 9 15.23 -12.61 13.41
N SER A 10 14.27 -12.25 14.25
CA SER A 10 14.19 -12.75 15.63
C SER A 10 14.08 -14.29 15.73
N LYS A 11 13.59 -14.93 14.64
CA LYS A 11 13.50 -16.39 14.50
C LYS A 11 14.79 -17.04 13.98
N GLY A 12 15.87 -16.27 13.79
CA GLY A 12 17.16 -16.78 13.33
C GLY A 12 17.25 -17.04 11.81
N VAL A 13 16.28 -16.57 11.01
CA VAL A 13 16.27 -16.73 9.56
C VAL A 13 16.86 -15.47 8.90
N GLU A 14 17.74 -15.66 7.91
CA GLU A 14 18.33 -14.53 7.17
C GLU A 14 17.30 -13.92 6.20
N ALA A 15 17.17 -12.61 6.25
CA ALA A 15 16.47 -11.81 5.24
C ALA A 15 17.49 -11.20 4.27
N SER A 16 17.05 -10.99 3.05
CA SER A 16 17.88 -10.49 1.95
C SER A 16 17.31 -9.21 1.36
N LEU A 17 18.20 -8.38 0.83
CA LEU A 17 17.89 -7.19 0.06
C LEU A 17 18.25 -7.42 -1.41
N TYR A 18 17.31 -7.15 -2.29
CA TYR A 18 17.42 -7.33 -3.73
C TYR A 18 17.34 -5.98 -4.42
N GLU A 19 18.02 -5.83 -5.54
CA GLU A 19 17.94 -4.64 -6.40
C GLU A 19 17.41 -5.04 -7.77
N ILE A 20 16.44 -4.27 -8.27
CA ILE A 20 15.96 -4.31 -9.65
C ILE A 20 16.01 -2.91 -10.24
N SER A 21 16.25 -2.80 -11.55
CA SER A 21 16.43 -1.51 -12.22
C SER A 21 16.24 -1.65 -13.74
N ASN A 22 15.71 -0.60 -14.38
CA ASN A 22 15.69 -0.50 -15.85
C ASN A 22 17.04 0.02 -16.44
N GLY A 23 18.02 0.33 -15.59
CA GLY A 23 19.34 0.82 -15.98
C GLY A 23 19.44 2.30 -16.36
N SER A 24 18.32 3.05 -16.37
CA SER A 24 18.32 4.43 -16.87
C SER A 24 17.60 5.47 -16.00
N GLY A 25 16.66 5.10 -15.16
CA GLY A 25 15.86 6.10 -14.46
C GLY A 25 15.43 5.73 -13.06
N VAL A 26 15.07 4.47 -12.83
CA VAL A 26 14.52 4.00 -11.56
C VAL A 26 15.31 2.78 -11.05
N ARG A 27 15.67 2.81 -9.76
CA ARG A 27 16.24 1.66 -9.04
C ARG A 27 15.39 1.39 -7.81
N VAL A 28 15.05 0.13 -7.59
CA VAL A 28 14.21 -0.30 -6.47
C VAL A 28 14.93 -1.36 -5.66
N PHE A 29 14.93 -1.16 -4.35
CA PHE A 29 15.43 -2.15 -3.41
C PHE A 29 14.26 -2.80 -2.67
N LEU A 30 14.28 -4.14 -2.61
CA LEU A 30 13.21 -4.95 -2.04
C LEU A 30 13.80 -5.95 -1.04
N THR A 31 13.04 -6.29 -0.02
CA THR A 31 13.38 -7.38 0.89
C THR A 31 12.38 -8.52 0.78
N ASP A 32 12.85 -9.75 1.00
CA ASP A 32 11.99 -10.93 1.11
C ASP A 32 11.16 -10.95 2.41
N TYR A 33 11.46 -10.08 3.39
CA TYR A 33 10.61 -9.89 4.55
C TYR A 33 9.43 -8.97 4.21
N GLY A 34 8.22 -9.53 4.26
CA GLY A 34 6.99 -8.84 3.87
C GLY A 34 6.89 -8.55 2.36
N ALA A 35 7.78 -9.12 1.52
CA ALA A 35 7.96 -8.72 0.13
C ALA A 35 7.89 -7.18 0.01
N SER A 36 8.74 -6.49 0.81
CA SER A 36 8.61 -5.04 1.04
C SER A 36 9.53 -4.25 0.13
N VAL A 37 9.03 -3.11 -0.38
CA VAL A 37 9.82 -2.09 -1.06
C VAL A 37 10.58 -1.28 0.00
N VAL A 38 11.91 -1.33 -0.02
CA VAL A 38 12.78 -0.67 0.96
C VAL A 38 13.19 0.72 0.50
N SER A 39 13.48 0.87 -0.79
CA SER A 39 13.90 2.14 -1.39
C SER A 39 13.46 2.22 -2.85
N ILE A 40 13.10 3.41 -3.29
CA ILE A 40 12.87 3.75 -4.71
C ILE A 40 13.72 4.98 -5.02
N PHE A 41 14.77 4.79 -5.84
CA PHE A 41 15.62 5.88 -6.29
C PHE A 41 15.16 6.40 -7.64
N VAL A 42 14.89 7.70 -7.69
CA VAL A 42 14.55 8.45 -8.90
C VAL A 42 15.38 9.73 -8.96
N LYS A 43 15.55 10.31 -10.13
CA LYS A 43 16.26 11.59 -10.28
C LYS A 43 15.30 12.76 -10.10
N ASP A 44 15.76 13.80 -9.41
CA ASP A 44 15.08 15.09 -9.34
C ASP A 44 15.38 15.96 -10.59
N ARG A 45 14.82 17.19 -10.64
CA ARG A 45 15.02 18.12 -11.76
C ARG A 45 16.48 18.54 -11.98
N ASP A 46 17.31 18.44 -10.95
CA ASP A 46 18.74 18.78 -11.01
C ASP A 46 19.61 17.55 -11.31
N GLY A 47 18.99 16.38 -11.51
CA GLY A 47 19.64 15.10 -11.80
C GLY A 47 20.17 14.36 -10.58
N ASN A 48 19.89 14.83 -9.35
CA ASN A 48 20.29 14.17 -8.11
C ASN A 48 19.36 12.98 -7.85
N GLU A 49 19.92 11.86 -7.39
CA GLU A 49 19.11 10.73 -6.95
C GLU A 49 18.41 11.03 -5.62
N ARG A 50 17.12 10.74 -5.55
CA ARG A 50 16.28 10.82 -4.35
C ARG A 50 15.69 9.45 -4.05
N ASP A 51 15.83 8.98 -2.83
CA ASP A 51 15.07 7.85 -2.30
C ASP A 51 13.73 8.35 -1.83
N VAL A 52 12.68 8.09 -2.59
CA VAL A 52 11.37 8.73 -2.44
C VAL A 52 10.39 7.99 -1.54
N ILE A 53 10.84 6.98 -0.77
CA ILE A 53 9.98 6.29 0.21
C ILE A 53 10.64 6.17 1.58
N LEU A 54 9.82 6.13 2.63
CA LEU A 54 10.25 5.81 3.98
C LEU A 54 10.56 4.31 4.11
N GLY A 55 11.45 3.94 5.03
CA GLY A 55 11.82 2.53 5.26
C GLY A 55 12.90 2.39 6.34
N TYR A 56 13.48 1.19 6.45
CA TYR A 56 14.52 0.86 7.42
C TYR A 56 15.74 0.21 6.75
N ASP A 57 16.88 0.25 7.44
CA ASP A 57 18.15 -0.29 6.95
C ASP A 57 18.35 -1.79 7.22
N ASN A 58 17.45 -2.44 7.96
CA ASN A 58 17.59 -3.84 8.35
C ASN A 58 16.26 -4.50 8.73
N VAL A 59 16.22 -5.85 8.66
CA VAL A 59 15.02 -6.64 8.94
C VAL A 59 14.51 -6.52 10.37
N LYS A 60 15.40 -6.32 11.37
CA LYS A 60 14.97 -6.22 12.77
C LYS A 60 14.08 -5.00 13.03
N SER A 61 14.31 -3.92 12.29
CA SER A 61 13.46 -2.74 12.36
C SER A 61 12.09 -3.02 11.73
N TYR A 62 12.05 -3.75 10.60
CA TYR A 62 10.79 -4.21 9.98
C TYR A 62 10.00 -5.18 10.86
N GLU A 63 10.64 -6.03 11.66
CA GLU A 63 9.95 -6.91 12.59
C GLU A 63 9.26 -6.17 13.74
N LYS A 64 9.87 -5.09 14.21
CA LYS A 64 9.41 -4.31 15.37
C LYS A 64 8.40 -3.22 15.04
N GLU A 65 8.40 -2.79 13.78
CA GLU A 65 7.60 -1.66 13.35
C GLU A 65 6.11 -2.00 13.20
N TYR A 66 5.27 -0.97 13.28
CA TYR A 66 3.82 -1.05 13.13
C TYR A 66 3.29 -0.23 11.93
N CYS A 67 4.19 0.39 11.16
CA CYS A 67 3.83 1.31 10.07
C CYS A 67 3.68 0.62 8.72
N TYR A 68 4.07 -0.65 8.58
CA TYR A 68 4.02 -1.41 7.32
C TYR A 68 4.83 -0.80 6.16
N PHE A 69 5.92 -0.10 6.43
CA PHE A 69 6.71 0.60 5.40
C PHE A 69 7.02 -0.27 4.19
N GLY A 70 6.46 0.09 3.01
CA GLY A 70 6.68 -0.58 1.75
C GLY A 70 6.18 -2.01 1.64
N ALA A 71 5.52 -2.54 2.67
CA ALA A 71 5.15 -3.95 2.76
C ALA A 71 4.04 -4.35 1.78
N THR A 72 4.10 -5.59 1.33
CA THR A 72 2.97 -6.29 0.74
C THR A 72 1.98 -6.65 1.84
N VAL A 73 0.79 -6.10 1.77
CA VAL A 73 -0.29 -6.31 2.73
C VAL A 73 -1.30 -7.30 2.16
N GLY A 74 -1.64 -8.32 2.94
CA GLY A 74 -2.58 -9.38 2.60
C GLY A 74 -2.66 -10.42 3.73
N ARG A 75 -3.62 -11.38 3.66
CA ARG A 75 -4.53 -11.70 2.57
C ARG A 75 -5.53 -10.55 2.26
N TYR A 76 -5.88 -9.74 3.27
CA TYR A 76 -6.84 -8.65 3.17
C TYR A 76 -6.25 -7.35 3.73
N ALA A 77 -6.13 -6.35 2.86
CA ALA A 77 -5.66 -5.01 3.19
C ALA A 77 -6.75 -4.18 3.87
N ASN A 78 -6.31 -3.20 4.69
CA ASN A 78 -7.19 -2.33 5.45
C ASN A 78 -8.07 -3.10 6.46
N ARG A 79 -9.21 -2.56 6.87
CA ARG A 79 -9.99 -3.04 8.00
C ARG A 79 -11.15 -3.95 7.59
N ILE A 80 -11.43 -4.91 8.49
CA ILE A 80 -12.63 -5.75 8.47
C ILE A 80 -13.31 -5.58 9.85
N SER A 81 -14.56 -5.12 9.83
CA SER A 81 -15.35 -4.86 11.06
C SER A 81 -15.54 -6.12 11.88
N ASP A 82 -15.52 -5.97 13.23
CA ASP A 82 -15.72 -7.04 14.22
C ASP A 82 -14.80 -8.26 14.03
N ALA A 83 -13.70 -8.11 13.28
CA ALA A 83 -12.76 -9.18 12.96
C ALA A 83 -13.42 -10.48 12.49
N LYS A 84 -14.38 -10.40 11.57
CA LYS A 84 -15.09 -11.55 11.00
C LYS A 84 -15.56 -11.32 9.58
N VAL A 85 -15.60 -12.42 8.83
CA VAL A 85 -16.09 -12.45 7.44
C VAL A 85 -17.09 -13.59 7.28
N ASN A 86 -18.08 -13.41 6.39
CA ASN A 86 -18.96 -14.49 5.96
C ASN A 86 -18.63 -14.84 4.52
N ILE A 87 -18.24 -16.10 4.29
CA ILE A 87 -17.93 -16.62 2.95
C ILE A 87 -18.76 -17.88 2.75
N ASP A 88 -19.60 -17.90 1.70
CA ASP A 88 -20.51 -19.02 1.38
C ASP A 88 -21.42 -19.44 2.56
N GLY A 89 -21.85 -18.47 3.39
CA GLY A 89 -22.72 -18.69 4.57
C GLY A 89 -22.00 -19.21 5.80
N VAL A 90 -20.67 -19.32 5.77
CA VAL A 90 -19.84 -19.71 6.92
C VAL A 90 -19.16 -18.45 7.49
N GLU A 91 -19.33 -18.22 8.81
CA GLU A 91 -18.62 -17.16 9.53
C GLU A 91 -17.22 -17.62 9.90
N TYR A 92 -16.21 -16.85 9.51
CA TYR A 92 -14.80 -17.01 9.88
C TYR A 92 -14.37 -15.88 10.79
N LYS A 93 -13.70 -16.23 11.91
CA LYS A 93 -13.16 -15.27 12.87
C LYS A 93 -11.72 -14.96 12.52
N LEU A 94 -11.41 -13.67 12.48
CA LEU A 94 -10.07 -13.14 12.24
C LEU A 94 -9.44 -12.67 13.55
N GLU A 95 -8.18 -12.29 13.52
CA GLU A 95 -7.53 -11.63 14.66
C GLU A 95 -8.05 -10.20 14.80
N ALA A 96 -8.51 -9.84 15.99
CA ALA A 96 -8.84 -8.45 16.35
C ALA A 96 -7.56 -7.75 16.83
N ASN A 97 -6.83 -7.13 15.91
CA ASN A 97 -5.55 -6.46 16.16
C ASN A 97 -5.66 -4.91 16.11
N ASP A 98 -6.83 -4.39 15.80
CA ASP A 98 -7.14 -2.96 15.82
C ASP A 98 -8.50 -2.72 16.50
N ASN A 99 -8.49 -2.54 17.81
CA ASN A 99 -9.68 -2.57 18.65
C ASN A 99 -10.44 -3.90 18.46
N GLU A 100 -11.74 -3.86 18.12
CA GLU A 100 -12.53 -5.04 17.77
C GLU A 100 -12.37 -5.49 16.30
N ASN A 101 -11.65 -4.74 15.48
CA ASN A 101 -11.53 -4.96 14.05
C ASN A 101 -10.25 -5.72 13.67
N SER A 102 -10.23 -6.33 12.50
CA SER A 102 -9.01 -6.84 11.89
C SER A 102 -8.42 -5.78 10.97
N LEU A 103 -7.13 -5.49 11.11
CA LEU A 103 -6.36 -4.61 10.25
C LEU A 103 -5.23 -5.39 9.57
N HIS A 104 -5.14 -5.29 8.24
CA HIS A 104 -4.04 -5.83 7.45
C HIS A 104 -3.77 -7.33 7.70
N SER A 105 -4.83 -8.10 7.95
CA SER A 105 -4.80 -9.55 8.21
C SER A 105 -4.11 -9.96 9.52
N GLY A 106 -4.04 -9.06 10.50
CA GLY A 106 -3.55 -9.41 11.83
C GLY A 106 -2.03 -9.43 11.98
N SER A 107 -1.56 -9.96 13.11
CA SER A 107 -0.16 -9.91 13.53
C SER A 107 0.79 -10.81 12.72
N ASN A 108 0.26 -11.79 11.98
CA ASN A 108 1.03 -12.71 11.13
C ASN A 108 0.63 -12.57 9.65
N GLY A 109 0.11 -11.40 9.24
CA GLY A 109 -0.20 -11.09 7.84
C GLY A 109 1.04 -11.15 6.94
N PHE A 110 0.85 -11.03 5.64
CA PHE A 110 1.90 -11.15 4.62
C PHE A 110 3.08 -10.21 4.86
N SER A 111 2.84 -9.04 5.40
CA SER A 111 3.85 -8.02 5.75
C SER A 111 4.83 -8.45 6.86
N LYS A 112 4.51 -9.48 7.64
CA LYS A 112 5.32 -9.97 8.77
C LYS A 112 5.94 -11.34 8.53
N ARG A 113 5.96 -11.80 7.29
CA ARG A 113 6.45 -13.13 6.91
C ARG A 113 7.59 -13.03 5.89
N LEU A 114 8.46 -14.03 5.89
CA LEU A 114 9.47 -14.19 4.85
C LEU A 114 8.83 -14.86 3.62
N TRP A 115 9.09 -14.27 2.44
CA TRP A 115 8.67 -14.77 1.15
C TRP A 115 9.84 -15.47 0.47
N THR A 116 9.53 -16.40 -0.41
CA THR A 116 10.51 -17.08 -1.25
C THR A 116 10.66 -16.36 -2.58
N VAL A 117 11.89 -16.17 -3.05
CA VAL A 117 12.11 -15.67 -4.42
C VAL A 117 11.79 -16.77 -5.40
N LYS A 118 10.77 -16.58 -6.23
CA LYS A 118 10.36 -17.49 -7.29
C LYS A 118 11.13 -17.24 -8.59
N GLU A 119 11.31 -15.99 -8.95
CA GLU A 119 12.05 -15.56 -10.14
C GLU A 119 12.74 -14.23 -9.88
N GLN A 120 13.94 -14.01 -10.45
CA GLN A 120 14.66 -12.74 -10.41
C GLN A 120 15.34 -12.47 -11.74
N LYS A 121 15.10 -11.26 -12.31
CA LYS A 121 15.77 -10.67 -13.46
C LYS A 121 16.44 -9.35 -13.06
N ALA A 122 17.04 -8.65 -14.02
CA ALA A 122 17.67 -7.36 -13.74
C ALA A 122 16.67 -6.25 -13.37
N ASP A 123 15.48 -6.32 -13.95
CA ASP A 123 14.40 -5.33 -13.85
C ASP A 123 13.13 -5.89 -13.17
N GLU A 124 13.13 -7.15 -12.75
CA GLU A 124 11.94 -7.83 -12.23
C GLU A 124 12.30 -8.84 -11.15
N ILE A 125 11.47 -8.94 -10.11
CA ILE A 125 11.55 -10.00 -9.10
C ILE A 125 10.14 -10.44 -8.71
N THR A 126 9.94 -11.76 -8.61
CA THR A 126 8.70 -12.36 -8.10
C THR A 126 8.98 -13.06 -6.78
N PHE A 127 8.25 -12.66 -5.75
CA PHE A 127 8.19 -13.34 -4.48
C PHE A 127 6.93 -14.19 -4.39
N GLU A 128 7.03 -15.36 -3.76
CA GLU A 128 5.93 -16.30 -3.54
C GLU A 128 5.79 -16.62 -2.05
N ILE A 129 4.55 -16.75 -1.58
CA ILE A 129 4.23 -17.25 -0.26
C ILE A 129 3.11 -18.29 -0.32
N GLU A 130 3.28 -19.37 0.44
CA GLU A 130 2.21 -20.31 0.74
C GLU A 130 1.50 -19.89 2.03
N ASP A 131 0.17 -19.91 2.02
CA ASP A 131 -0.68 -19.49 3.12
C ASP A 131 -1.69 -20.60 3.43
N ALA A 132 -1.56 -21.20 4.61
CA ALA A 132 -2.33 -22.37 4.99
C ALA A 132 -3.81 -22.04 5.23
N ASP A 133 -4.66 -23.05 5.07
CA ASP A 133 -6.09 -22.96 5.44
C ASP A 133 -6.25 -22.47 6.87
N LEU A 134 -7.06 -21.42 7.05
CA LEU A 134 -7.29 -20.74 8.32
C LEU A 134 -6.07 -19.99 8.91
N GLU A 135 -4.99 -19.84 8.15
CA GLU A 135 -3.95 -18.87 8.51
C GLU A 135 -4.59 -17.47 8.56
N GLN A 136 -4.34 -16.70 9.62
CA GLN A 136 -5.04 -15.46 9.98
C GLN A 136 -6.58 -15.55 10.00
N GLY A 137 -7.15 -16.76 9.98
CA GLY A 137 -8.60 -17.03 9.99
C GLY A 137 -9.28 -17.11 8.61
N PHE A 138 -8.55 -16.89 7.52
CA PHE A 138 -9.13 -16.97 6.18
C PHE A 138 -9.17 -18.41 5.64
N PRO A 139 -10.27 -18.85 4.99
CA PRO A 139 -10.38 -20.21 4.46
C PRO A 139 -9.51 -20.43 3.22
N GLY A 140 -9.09 -21.68 3.06
CA GLY A 140 -8.37 -22.21 1.90
C GLY A 140 -6.85 -22.08 1.98
N ASN A 141 -6.16 -23.16 1.57
CA ASN A 141 -4.73 -23.07 1.27
C ASN A 141 -4.54 -22.21 0.02
N ALA A 142 -3.66 -21.23 0.11
CA ALA A 142 -3.42 -20.31 -0.98
C ALA A 142 -1.94 -20.28 -1.38
N VAL A 143 -1.69 -20.06 -2.66
CA VAL A 143 -0.37 -19.65 -3.18
C VAL A 143 -0.52 -18.26 -3.73
N VAL A 144 0.35 -17.37 -3.29
CA VAL A 144 0.31 -15.95 -3.61
C VAL A 144 1.66 -15.51 -4.17
N ASP A 145 1.62 -14.90 -5.35
CA ASP A 145 2.78 -14.27 -5.98
C ASP A 145 2.64 -12.75 -5.93
N VAL A 146 3.74 -12.06 -5.66
CA VAL A 146 3.89 -10.62 -5.95
C VAL A 146 5.08 -10.43 -6.86
N THR A 147 4.85 -9.80 -8.01
CA THR A 147 5.89 -9.43 -8.96
C THR A 147 6.12 -7.93 -8.91
N PHE A 148 7.37 -7.54 -8.68
CA PHE A 148 7.84 -6.16 -8.79
C PHE A 148 8.66 -6.03 -10.06
N LYS A 149 8.32 -5.04 -10.91
CA LYS A 149 8.99 -4.81 -12.18
C LYS A 149 9.25 -3.33 -12.40
N VAL A 150 10.50 -3.00 -12.72
CA VAL A 150 10.84 -1.65 -13.18
C VAL A 150 10.74 -1.60 -14.70
N THR A 151 9.73 -0.89 -15.20
CA THR A 151 9.45 -0.82 -16.64
C THR A 151 10.40 0.13 -17.38
N GLY A 152 10.46 0.00 -18.71
CA GLY A 152 11.21 0.93 -19.55
C GLY A 152 10.69 2.39 -19.52
N GLU A 153 9.49 2.59 -19.00
CA GLU A 153 8.84 3.90 -18.83
C GLU A 153 9.04 4.53 -17.44
N ASN A 154 9.99 4.00 -16.65
CA ASN A 154 10.28 4.44 -15.29
C ASN A 154 9.11 4.24 -14.30
N ALA A 155 8.34 3.17 -14.47
CA ALA A 155 7.34 2.76 -13.50
C ALA A 155 7.83 1.57 -12.67
N LEU A 156 7.48 1.54 -11.39
CA LEU A 156 7.44 0.33 -10.57
C LEU A 156 6.06 -0.28 -10.71
N ALA A 157 5.95 -1.36 -11.48
CA ALA A 157 4.75 -2.19 -11.55
C ALA A 157 4.76 -3.21 -10.39
N ILE A 158 3.64 -3.33 -9.69
CA ILE A 158 3.40 -4.30 -8.61
C ILE A 158 2.20 -5.14 -9.02
N ILE A 159 2.42 -6.42 -9.27
CA ILE A 159 1.42 -7.33 -9.81
C ILE A 159 1.20 -8.45 -8.80
N TYR A 160 -0.04 -8.59 -8.34
CA TYR A 160 -0.46 -9.65 -7.43
C TYR A 160 -1.19 -10.74 -8.19
N ASN A 161 -0.85 -12.00 -7.92
CA ASN A 161 -1.61 -13.15 -8.35
C ASN A 161 -1.79 -14.10 -7.17
N ALA A 162 -3.01 -14.62 -6.98
CA ALA A 162 -3.27 -15.59 -5.95
C ALA A 162 -4.30 -16.63 -6.40
N LYS A 163 -4.14 -17.86 -5.88
CA LYS A 163 -5.11 -18.95 -6.02
C LYS A 163 -5.30 -19.65 -4.70
N ALA A 164 -6.53 -20.08 -4.42
CA ALA A 164 -6.84 -20.89 -3.25
C ALA A 164 -7.64 -22.14 -3.62
N ASP A 165 -7.55 -23.18 -2.78
CA ASP A 165 -8.30 -24.44 -2.94
C ASP A 165 -9.74 -24.36 -2.41
N LYS A 166 -10.10 -23.29 -1.71
CA LYS A 166 -11.47 -22.96 -1.26
C LYS A 166 -11.84 -21.54 -1.67
N THR A 167 -13.15 -21.25 -1.74
CA THR A 167 -13.63 -19.87 -1.84
C THR A 167 -13.09 -19.08 -0.65
N THR A 168 -12.47 -17.93 -0.91
CA THR A 168 -11.82 -17.07 0.07
C THR A 168 -11.90 -15.60 -0.34
N THR A 169 -11.19 -14.74 0.33
CA THR A 169 -11.07 -13.33 -0.04
C THR A 169 -9.61 -12.94 -0.23
N PHE A 170 -9.35 -12.14 -1.27
CA PHE A 170 -8.09 -11.46 -1.45
C PHE A 170 -8.35 -9.97 -1.70
N ASN A 171 -7.63 -9.13 -1.00
CA ASN A 171 -7.58 -7.69 -1.18
C ASN A 171 -6.16 -7.25 -0.82
N MET A 172 -5.25 -7.29 -1.78
CA MET A 172 -3.84 -7.01 -1.53
C MET A 172 -3.45 -5.60 -1.96
N THR A 173 -2.52 -5.00 -1.24
CA THR A 173 -1.97 -3.68 -1.54
C THR A 173 -0.50 -3.59 -1.16
N ASN A 174 0.17 -2.54 -1.64
CA ASN A 174 1.51 -2.15 -1.20
C ASN A 174 1.43 -0.89 -0.34
N HIS A 175 2.04 -0.91 0.83
CA HIS A 175 1.97 0.17 1.81
C HIS A 175 3.23 1.06 1.76
N SER A 176 3.61 1.52 0.57
CA SER A 176 4.73 2.47 0.40
C SER A 176 4.35 3.86 0.86
N TYR A 177 5.24 4.46 1.65
CA TYR A 177 5.12 5.82 2.16
C TYR A 177 5.98 6.75 1.33
N PHE A 178 5.37 7.54 0.46
CA PHE A 178 6.04 8.39 -0.50
C PHE A 178 6.36 9.78 0.07
N ASN A 179 7.58 10.25 -0.21
CA ASN A 179 7.96 11.65 -0.13
C ASN A 179 8.82 11.98 -1.35
N LEU A 180 8.26 12.68 -2.31
CA LEU A 180 8.91 12.96 -3.60
C LEU A 180 10.09 13.93 -3.49
N ASN A 181 10.33 14.55 -2.31
CA ASN A 181 11.53 15.32 -2.00
C ASN A 181 12.68 14.44 -1.48
N GLY A 182 12.37 13.16 -1.19
CA GLY A 182 13.26 12.20 -0.54
C GLY A 182 12.82 11.89 0.89
N HIS A 183 13.10 10.68 1.36
CA HIS A 183 12.63 10.16 2.64
C HIS A 183 13.03 10.98 3.88
N ALA A 184 14.07 11.81 3.77
CA ALA A 184 14.61 12.62 4.86
C ALA A 184 14.17 14.10 4.81
N SER A 185 13.22 14.46 3.93
CA SER A 185 12.88 15.86 3.63
C SER A 185 11.78 16.46 4.52
N GLY A 186 11.25 15.68 5.48
CA GLY A 186 10.16 16.14 6.36
C GLY A 186 8.81 16.18 5.65
N SER A 187 7.98 17.17 5.97
CA SER A 187 6.56 17.20 5.61
C SER A 187 6.24 17.21 4.11
N VAL A 188 5.21 16.47 3.73
CA VAL A 188 4.65 16.41 2.36
C VAL A 188 3.54 17.44 2.09
N TYR A 189 3.34 18.42 2.95
CA TYR A 189 2.24 19.39 2.83
C TYR A 189 2.24 20.16 1.50
N THR A 190 3.41 20.41 0.93
CA THR A 190 3.57 21.15 -0.34
C THR A 190 3.42 20.27 -1.57
N HIS A 191 3.40 18.94 -1.41
CA HIS A 191 3.13 18.03 -2.53
C HIS A 191 1.71 18.24 -3.03
N THR A 192 1.52 18.40 -4.33
CA THR A 192 0.19 18.43 -4.92
C THR A 192 -0.27 17.03 -5.26
N LEU A 193 -1.56 16.77 -5.05
CA LEU A 193 -2.19 15.50 -5.35
C LEU A 193 -3.48 15.74 -6.13
N GLN A 194 -3.70 14.93 -7.16
CA GLN A 194 -4.96 14.77 -7.89
C GLN A 194 -5.36 13.30 -7.84
N ILE A 195 -6.64 13.01 -7.61
CA ILE A 195 -7.22 11.66 -7.63
C ILE A 195 -8.44 11.67 -8.55
N ASN A 196 -8.52 10.75 -9.49
CA ASN A 196 -9.67 10.59 -10.39
C ASN A 196 -10.80 9.84 -9.65
N ALA A 197 -11.42 10.52 -8.70
CA ALA A 197 -12.51 10.00 -7.88
C ALA A 197 -13.44 11.14 -7.45
N GLU A 198 -14.68 11.13 -7.91
CA GLU A 198 -15.73 12.06 -7.48
C GLU A 198 -16.37 11.64 -6.15
N HIS A 199 -16.02 10.46 -5.63
CA HIS A 199 -16.59 9.90 -4.41
C HIS A 199 -15.51 9.27 -3.52
N TYR A 200 -15.83 9.16 -2.22
CA TYR A 200 -15.02 8.48 -1.22
C TYR A 200 -15.91 7.65 -0.28
N THR A 201 -15.34 6.79 0.53
CA THR A 201 -16.08 6.02 1.54
C THR A 201 -15.85 6.66 2.92
N PRO A 202 -16.84 7.40 3.48
CA PRO A 202 -16.72 8.00 4.80
C PRO A 202 -16.70 6.91 5.89
N VAL A 203 -15.97 7.19 6.99
CA VAL A 203 -15.85 6.28 8.12
C VAL A 203 -16.80 6.66 9.25
N LYS A 204 -17.20 5.69 10.09
CA LYS A 204 -18.16 5.86 11.20
C LYS A 204 -17.57 6.71 12.32
N ASP A 205 -16.32 6.49 12.65
CA ASP A 205 -15.60 7.10 13.76
C ASP A 205 -14.08 6.88 13.59
N SER A 206 -13.29 7.15 14.63
CA SER A 206 -11.82 6.98 14.65
C SER A 206 -11.33 5.53 14.55
N LYS A 207 -12.23 4.54 14.56
CA LYS A 207 -11.87 3.14 14.27
C LYS A 207 -11.83 2.85 12.77
N ALA A 208 -12.12 3.86 11.95
CA ALA A 208 -11.98 3.89 10.49
C ALA A 208 -12.69 2.75 9.74
N ILE A 209 -13.84 2.28 10.25
CA ILE A 209 -14.72 1.37 9.51
C ILE A 209 -15.67 2.21 8.63
N PRO A 210 -15.78 1.94 7.32
CA PRO A 210 -16.70 2.66 6.44
C PRO A 210 -18.14 2.60 6.93
N THR A 211 -18.90 3.66 6.65
CA THR A 211 -20.34 3.71 6.92
C THR A 211 -21.17 2.81 6.00
N GLY A 212 -20.58 2.37 4.87
CA GLY A 212 -21.25 1.74 3.75
C GLY A 212 -21.69 2.74 2.67
N GLU A 213 -21.58 4.04 2.94
CA GLU A 213 -21.88 5.08 1.97
C GLU A 213 -20.72 5.28 0.97
N ILE A 214 -21.05 5.65 -0.25
CA ILE A 214 -20.14 6.19 -1.27
C ILE A 214 -20.55 7.65 -1.45
N ALA A 215 -19.91 8.56 -0.73
CA ALA A 215 -20.27 9.97 -0.63
C ALA A 215 -19.51 10.83 -1.64
N PRO A 216 -20.09 11.92 -2.18
CA PRO A 216 -19.38 12.83 -3.07
C PRO A 216 -18.26 13.57 -2.34
N VAL A 217 -17.16 13.84 -3.06
CA VAL A 217 -16.03 14.63 -2.53
C VAL A 217 -16.28 16.14 -2.71
N GLU A 218 -17.15 16.55 -3.62
CA GLU A 218 -17.43 17.95 -3.94
C GLU A 218 -17.80 18.77 -2.70
N GLY A 219 -17.13 19.90 -2.50
CA GLY A 219 -17.37 20.78 -1.36
C GLY A 219 -16.81 20.30 -0.03
N THR A 220 -16.02 19.20 -0.02
CA THR A 220 -15.37 18.64 1.17
C THR A 220 -13.86 18.82 1.11
N PRO A 221 -13.12 18.64 2.23
CA PRO A 221 -11.66 18.57 2.22
C PRO A 221 -11.08 17.43 1.35
N PHE A 222 -11.89 16.42 1.02
CA PHE A 222 -11.53 15.24 0.23
C PHE A 222 -11.61 15.47 -1.29
N ASP A 223 -12.01 16.64 -1.76
CA ASP A 223 -12.04 16.95 -3.18
C ASP A 223 -10.61 17.13 -3.72
N PHE A 224 -10.07 16.06 -4.32
CA PHE A 224 -8.82 16.01 -5.07
C PHE A 224 -9.05 15.80 -6.57
N THR A 225 -10.24 16.06 -7.08
CA THR A 225 -10.54 15.99 -8.51
C THR A 225 -9.67 16.95 -9.33
N GLU A 226 -9.34 18.09 -8.76
CA GLU A 226 -8.31 19.01 -9.24
C GLU A 226 -7.07 18.97 -8.34
N ALA A 227 -5.89 19.12 -8.94
CA ALA A 227 -4.63 19.07 -8.21
C ALA A 227 -4.56 20.16 -7.13
N LYS A 228 -4.36 19.76 -5.88
CA LYS A 228 -4.18 20.66 -4.74
C LYS A 228 -3.07 20.20 -3.80
N PRO A 229 -2.42 21.11 -3.04
CA PRO A 229 -1.49 20.73 -1.99
C PRO A 229 -2.16 19.82 -0.93
N ILE A 230 -1.49 18.73 -0.55
CA ILE A 230 -1.98 17.79 0.49
C ILE A 230 -2.27 18.56 1.79
N GLY A 231 -1.39 19.53 2.16
CA GLY A 231 -1.54 20.33 3.37
C GLY A 231 -2.64 21.38 3.33
N ARG A 232 -3.29 21.64 2.16
CA ARG A 232 -4.24 22.75 2.02
C ARG A 232 -5.42 22.66 2.99
N ASP A 233 -6.04 21.48 3.06
CA ASP A 233 -7.28 21.28 3.79
C ASP A 233 -7.15 20.26 4.95
N ILE A 234 -5.95 19.69 5.17
CA ILE A 234 -5.73 18.57 6.11
C ILE A 234 -6.05 18.91 7.57
N GLU A 235 -5.99 20.20 7.92
CA GLU A 235 -6.31 20.72 9.26
C GLU A 235 -7.72 21.37 9.30
N ALA A 236 -8.55 21.17 8.27
CA ALA A 236 -9.91 21.71 8.25
C ALA A 236 -10.75 21.12 9.39
N ASN A 237 -11.71 21.91 9.89
CA ASN A 237 -12.66 21.44 10.90
C ASN A 237 -13.73 20.53 10.27
N ASP A 238 -13.34 19.31 9.95
CA ASP A 238 -14.16 18.29 9.34
C ASP A 238 -14.13 17.01 10.17
N ALA A 239 -15.30 16.38 10.36
CA ALA A 239 -15.41 15.18 11.19
C ALA A 239 -14.59 13.99 10.67
N GLN A 240 -14.54 13.80 9.35
CA GLN A 240 -13.79 12.70 8.73
C GLN A 240 -12.29 12.90 8.91
N LEU A 241 -11.77 14.12 8.73
CA LEU A 241 -10.38 14.45 9.03
C LEU A 241 -10.04 14.24 10.51
N HIS A 242 -10.95 14.57 11.42
CA HIS A 242 -10.75 14.31 12.85
C HIS A 242 -10.70 12.81 13.12
N TYR A 243 -11.56 11.99 12.50
CA TYR A 243 -11.55 10.53 12.68
C TYR A 243 -10.24 9.89 12.18
N GLY A 244 -9.75 10.32 11.02
CA GLY A 244 -8.48 9.83 10.45
C GLY A 244 -7.23 10.49 11.04
N SER A 245 -7.39 11.50 11.90
CA SER A 245 -6.27 12.38 12.32
C SER A 245 -5.54 13.00 11.14
N GLY A 246 -6.25 13.31 10.06
CA GLY A 246 -5.80 13.71 8.74
C GLY A 246 -6.47 12.86 7.66
N TYR A 247 -5.85 12.74 6.48
CA TYR A 247 -6.37 11.81 5.48
C TYR A 247 -6.02 10.36 5.86
N ASP A 248 -7.01 9.51 5.95
CA ASP A 248 -6.93 8.04 6.05
C ASP A 248 -8.24 7.46 5.49
N HIS A 249 -8.49 7.72 4.20
CA HIS A 249 -9.77 7.43 3.56
C HIS A 249 -9.57 6.80 2.19
N ASN A 250 -10.50 5.91 1.85
CA ASN A 250 -10.57 5.30 0.54
C ASN A 250 -11.38 6.17 -0.43
N PHE A 251 -10.83 6.41 -1.60
CA PHE A 251 -11.48 7.06 -2.73
C PHE A 251 -12.01 6.01 -3.70
N ALA A 252 -13.26 6.18 -4.14
CA ALA A 252 -13.91 5.34 -5.14
C ALA A 252 -13.45 5.79 -6.53
N ILE A 253 -12.59 5.03 -7.17
CA ILE A 253 -11.97 5.40 -8.46
C ILE A 253 -13.03 5.43 -9.56
N ASP A 254 -13.06 6.52 -10.33
CA ASP A 254 -13.91 6.67 -11.50
C ASP A 254 -13.29 5.94 -12.70
N LYS A 255 -13.49 4.62 -12.76
CA LYS A 255 -12.99 3.77 -13.84
C LYS A 255 -13.74 4.05 -15.14
N THR A 256 -12.99 4.28 -16.22
CA THR A 256 -13.56 4.51 -17.56
C THR A 256 -13.63 3.21 -18.38
N ALA A 257 -12.77 2.24 -18.08
CA ALA A 257 -12.72 0.93 -18.72
C ALA A 257 -12.18 -0.14 -17.76
N PRO A 258 -12.40 -1.44 -18.03
CA PRO A 258 -11.70 -2.51 -17.36
C PRO A 258 -10.19 -2.44 -17.64
N GLY A 259 -9.37 -2.84 -16.65
CA GLY A 259 -7.90 -2.90 -16.77
C GLY A 259 -7.19 -1.72 -16.10
N VAL A 260 -5.89 -1.63 -16.34
CA VAL A 260 -5.01 -0.64 -15.71
C VAL A 260 -5.19 0.72 -16.39
N GLU A 261 -5.55 1.75 -15.61
CA GLU A 261 -5.66 3.14 -16.08
C GLU A 261 -5.14 4.12 -15.03
N LYS A 262 -4.81 5.34 -15.44
CA LYS A 262 -4.32 6.38 -14.55
C LYS A 262 -5.42 6.86 -13.61
N VAL A 263 -5.13 6.78 -12.30
CA VAL A 263 -6.10 7.10 -11.25
C VAL A 263 -5.66 8.25 -10.33
N ALA A 264 -4.35 8.52 -10.25
CA ALA A 264 -3.87 9.64 -9.45
C ALA A 264 -2.57 10.22 -10.02
N THR A 265 -2.27 11.47 -9.62
CA THR A 265 -1.01 12.15 -9.90
C THR A 265 -0.56 12.91 -8.66
N ALA A 266 0.64 12.62 -8.16
CA ALA A 266 1.31 13.38 -7.12
C ALA A 266 2.52 14.11 -7.72
N TYR A 267 2.79 15.34 -7.25
CA TYR A 267 3.91 16.14 -7.74
C TYR A 267 4.53 16.95 -6.60
N SER A 268 5.85 16.99 -6.54
CA SER A 268 6.56 17.91 -5.66
C SER A 268 7.11 19.11 -6.42
N PRO A 269 6.69 20.34 -6.07
CA PRO A 269 7.23 21.54 -6.69
C PRO A 269 8.72 21.78 -6.33
N GLU A 270 9.22 21.20 -5.22
CA GLU A 270 10.60 21.34 -4.78
C GLU A 270 11.55 20.49 -5.59
N SER A 271 11.35 19.17 -5.64
CA SER A 271 12.21 18.24 -6.39
C SER A 271 11.92 18.21 -7.90
N GLY A 272 10.73 18.63 -8.31
CA GLY A 272 10.23 18.45 -9.67
C GLY A 272 9.80 17.01 -10.00
N ILE A 273 9.83 16.10 -9.03
CA ILE A 273 9.43 14.71 -9.25
C ILE A 273 7.91 14.64 -9.29
N GLN A 274 7.40 13.98 -10.32
CA GLN A 274 6.01 13.57 -10.46
C GLN A 274 5.90 12.06 -10.37
N MET A 275 4.86 11.59 -9.67
CA MET A 275 4.44 10.20 -9.62
C MET A 275 3.01 10.09 -10.14
N GLU A 276 2.79 9.30 -11.18
CA GLU A 276 1.46 8.91 -11.66
C GLU A 276 1.16 7.49 -11.17
N VAL A 277 -0.06 7.27 -10.69
CA VAL A 277 -0.53 5.95 -10.25
C VAL A 277 -1.52 5.41 -11.27
N TYR A 278 -1.25 4.20 -11.73
CA TYR A 278 -2.13 3.44 -12.63
C TYR A 278 -2.55 2.16 -11.92
N THR A 279 -3.81 1.72 -12.08
CA THR A 279 -4.28 0.47 -11.48
C THR A 279 -5.54 -0.06 -12.13
N ASP A 280 -5.78 -1.36 -11.98
CA ASP A 280 -7.06 -2.02 -12.29
C ASP A 280 -7.99 -2.11 -11.07
N CYS A 281 -7.53 -1.71 -9.87
CA CYS A 281 -8.32 -1.68 -8.63
C CYS A 281 -9.46 -0.65 -8.70
N VAL A 282 -10.47 -0.84 -7.85
CA VAL A 282 -11.67 0.02 -7.78
C VAL A 282 -11.55 1.15 -6.75
N GLY A 283 -10.58 1.10 -5.86
CA GLY A 283 -10.36 2.06 -4.79
C GLY A 283 -8.89 2.39 -4.59
N ILE A 284 -8.65 3.54 -3.97
CA ILE A 284 -7.33 4.00 -3.56
C ILE A 284 -7.42 4.67 -2.20
N GLN A 285 -6.68 4.16 -1.21
CA GLN A 285 -6.55 4.76 0.11
C GLN A 285 -5.52 5.87 0.05
N LEU A 286 -5.89 7.08 0.44
CA LEU A 286 -4.96 8.15 0.78
C LEU A 286 -4.73 8.15 2.28
N TYR A 287 -3.49 7.89 2.70
CA TYR A 287 -3.06 7.97 4.09
C TYR A 287 -1.87 8.91 4.23
N THR A 288 -1.93 9.87 5.15
CA THR A 288 -0.92 10.94 5.30
C THR A 288 0.01 10.72 6.49
N ALA A 289 0.38 9.47 6.77
CA ALA A 289 1.35 9.13 7.82
C ALA A 289 0.98 9.75 9.19
N ASN A 290 -0.29 9.58 9.60
CA ASN A 290 -0.89 10.30 10.71
C ASN A 290 -0.38 9.89 12.10
N PHE A 291 0.26 8.70 12.20
CA PHE A 291 0.63 8.09 13.47
C PHE A 291 2.13 7.75 13.60
N ILE A 292 2.99 8.39 12.81
CA ILE A 292 4.45 8.22 12.90
C ILE A 292 5.03 9.25 13.86
N VAL A 293 5.61 8.80 14.98
CA VAL A 293 6.16 9.70 16.00
C VAL A 293 7.60 9.33 16.30
N GLY A 294 8.56 10.09 15.75
CA GLY A 294 9.99 9.94 16.03
C GLY A 294 10.57 8.58 15.64
N GLN A 295 9.96 7.89 14.65
CA GLN A 295 10.38 6.58 14.19
C GLN A 295 11.76 6.66 13.53
N GLU A 296 12.74 5.93 14.07
CA GLU A 296 14.08 5.88 13.48
C GLU A 296 14.06 5.05 12.20
N GLY A 297 14.31 5.68 11.06
CA GLY A 297 14.30 5.12 9.73
C GLY A 297 15.68 4.96 9.11
N LYS A 298 15.75 4.96 7.78
CA LYS A 298 16.98 4.82 7.01
C LYS A 298 18.01 5.89 7.35
N GLY A 299 19.29 5.49 7.50
CA GLY A 299 20.38 6.38 7.81
C GLY A 299 20.25 7.09 9.16
N GLY A 300 19.43 6.58 10.09
CA GLY A 300 19.17 7.21 11.39
C GLY A 300 18.25 8.43 11.34
N VAL A 301 17.60 8.71 10.20
CA VAL A 301 16.62 9.79 10.07
C VAL A 301 15.39 9.49 10.92
N LYS A 302 14.87 10.47 11.64
CA LYS A 302 13.63 10.33 12.40
C LYS A 302 12.44 10.78 11.56
N TYR A 303 11.52 9.84 11.33
CA TYR A 303 10.25 10.09 10.65
C TYR A 303 9.18 10.52 11.65
N ASN A 304 8.34 11.45 11.23
CA ASN A 304 7.24 12.01 12.02
C ASN A 304 5.94 12.05 11.21
N ASN A 305 4.86 12.42 11.85
CA ASN A 305 3.58 12.66 11.17
C ASN A 305 3.77 13.60 9.98
N ARG A 306 3.11 13.26 8.88
CA ARG A 306 3.14 14.03 7.62
C ARG A 306 4.46 14.01 6.84
N ASP A 307 5.43 13.21 7.24
CA ASP A 307 6.68 13.08 6.48
C ASP A 307 6.51 12.23 5.20
N ALA A 308 5.32 11.63 5.01
CA ALA A 308 4.99 10.89 3.81
C ALA A 308 3.47 10.78 3.58
N PHE A 309 3.10 10.30 2.41
CA PHE A 309 1.73 9.86 2.07
C PHE A 309 1.76 8.47 1.43
N CYS A 310 0.69 7.70 1.62
CA CYS A 310 0.46 6.42 0.95
C CYS A 310 -0.67 6.57 -0.06
N LEU A 311 -0.57 5.85 -1.17
CA LEU A 311 -1.60 5.67 -2.18
C LEU A 311 -1.76 4.16 -2.40
N GLU A 312 -2.66 3.54 -1.61
CA GLU A 312 -2.83 2.10 -1.54
C GLU A 312 -4.03 1.69 -2.40
N THR A 313 -3.76 1.10 -3.54
CA THR A 313 -4.81 0.62 -4.46
C THR A 313 -5.37 -0.71 -3.96
N GLN A 314 -6.71 -0.84 -3.90
CA GLN A 314 -7.37 -1.95 -3.21
C GLN A 314 -8.86 -2.04 -3.55
N PHE A 315 -9.55 -3.11 -3.10
CA PHE A 315 -10.99 -3.04 -2.85
C PHE A 315 -11.24 -2.11 -1.65
N TYR A 316 -12.45 -1.55 -1.55
CA TYR A 316 -12.78 -0.64 -0.45
C TYR A 316 -12.62 -1.36 0.91
N PRO A 317 -12.18 -0.65 1.97
CA PRO A 317 -12.14 -1.22 3.30
C PRO A 317 -13.48 -1.84 3.69
N ASN A 318 -13.45 -2.97 4.42
CA ASN A 318 -14.64 -3.72 4.85
C ASN A 318 -15.56 -4.24 3.72
N SER A 319 -15.13 -4.19 2.45
CA SER A 319 -15.99 -4.55 1.31
C SER A 319 -16.54 -5.99 1.36
N ILE A 320 -15.86 -6.89 2.07
CA ILE A 320 -16.35 -8.25 2.31
C ILE A 320 -17.67 -8.29 3.11
N ASN A 321 -17.92 -7.27 3.96
CA ASN A 321 -19.11 -7.16 4.80
C ASN A 321 -20.13 -6.12 4.30
N GLU A 322 -19.81 -5.37 3.23
CA GLU A 322 -20.68 -4.32 2.66
C GLU A 322 -21.27 -4.77 1.32
N THR A 323 -22.56 -4.98 1.29
CA THR A 323 -23.27 -5.58 0.13
C THR A 323 -23.34 -4.67 -1.10
N ASN A 324 -23.13 -3.36 -0.93
CA ASN A 324 -23.12 -2.37 -2.00
C ASN A 324 -21.71 -2.05 -2.53
N PHE A 325 -20.67 -2.60 -1.90
CA PHE A 325 -19.31 -2.49 -2.40
C PHE A 325 -18.96 -3.66 -3.33
N SER A 326 -17.97 -3.48 -4.19
CA SER A 326 -17.44 -4.57 -5.01
C SER A 326 -16.87 -5.66 -4.11
N THR A 327 -17.26 -6.90 -4.36
CA THR A 327 -16.84 -8.03 -3.52
C THR A 327 -15.39 -8.47 -3.83
N PRO A 328 -14.56 -8.65 -2.81
CA PRO A 328 -13.20 -9.20 -2.95
C PRO A 328 -13.16 -10.73 -2.86
N VAL A 329 -14.31 -11.39 -2.94
CA VAL A 329 -14.39 -12.86 -2.85
C VAL A 329 -13.87 -13.50 -4.13
N THR A 330 -12.93 -14.43 -3.97
CA THR A 330 -12.36 -15.26 -5.04
C THR A 330 -12.80 -16.70 -4.85
N LYS A 331 -13.43 -17.29 -5.86
CA LYS A 331 -13.91 -18.67 -5.79
C LYS A 331 -12.74 -19.66 -5.83
N ALA A 332 -12.99 -20.86 -5.28
CA ALA A 332 -12.01 -21.96 -5.33
C ALA A 332 -11.49 -22.19 -6.74
N GLY A 333 -10.18 -22.15 -6.91
CA GLY A 333 -9.49 -22.36 -8.20
C GLY A 333 -9.44 -21.17 -9.14
N ASP A 334 -10.23 -20.11 -8.90
CA ASP A 334 -10.12 -18.86 -9.67
C ASP A 334 -8.82 -18.12 -9.32
N THR A 335 -8.36 -17.30 -10.24
CA THR A 335 -7.18 -16.46 -10.01
C THR A 335 -7.62 -15.07 -9.56
N TYR A 336 -7.17 -14.64 -8.39
CA TYR A 336 -7.14 -13.22 -8.04
C TYR A 336 -5.98 -12.57 -8.80
N HIS A 337 -6.22 -11.40 -9.37
CA HIS A 337 -5.22 -10.60 -10.07
C HIS A 337 -5.49 -9.13 -9.85
N THR A 338 -4.44 -8.35 -9.51
CA THR A 338 -4.46 -6.88 -9.54
C THR A 338 -3.08 -6.36 -9.91
N GLU A 339 -3.06 -5.19 -10.55
CA GLU A 339 -1.85 -4.49 -10.97
C GLU A 339 -1.90 -3.01 -10.57
N THR A 340 -0.76 -2.51 -10.09
CA THR A 340 -0.57 -1.09 -9.78
C THR A 340 0.81 -0.64 -10.23
N ASP A 341 0.83 0.47 -11.00
CA ASP A 341 2.06 1.08 -11.47
C ASP A 341 2.27 2.45 -10.81
N TYR A 342 3.43 2.65 -10.21
CA TYR A 342 3.92 3.96 -9.79
C TYR A 342 4.94 4.45 -10.81
N LYS A 343 4.52 5.35 -11.71
CA LYS A 343 5.34 5.88 -12.80
C LYS A 343 5.95 7.23 -12.44
N PHE A 344 7.27 7.32 -12.52
CA PHE A 344 8.01 8.53 -12.14
C PHE A 344 8.49 9.31 -13.38
N SER A 345 8.38 10.62 -13.28
CA SER A 345 8.89 11.58 -14.26
C SER A 345 9.36 12.86 -13.58
N VAL A 346 9.94 13.77 -14.32
CA VAL A 346 10.41 15.08 -13.83
C VAL A 346 9.76 16.18 -14.64
N ARG A 347 9.31 17.26 -14.00
CA ARG A 347 8.76 18.48 -14.60
C ARG A 347 9.68 19.67 -14.38
#